data_5e00f7295459fe310b0327d4819b3268
#
_entry.id   5e00f7295459fe310b0327d4819b3268
#
_cell.length_a   1.000
_cell.length_b   1.000
_cell.length_c   1.000
_cell.angle_alpha   90.00
_cell.angle_beta   90.00
_cell.angle_gamma   90.00
#
_symmetry.space_group_name_H-M   'P 1'
#
loop_
_entity.id
_entity.type
_entity.pdbx_description
1 polymer ?
#
loop_
_entity_poly.entity_id
_entity_poly.type
_entity_poly.pdbx_seq_one_letter_code
_entity_poly.pdbx_strand_id
1 'polypeptide(L)'
;MIIASILGASIAMFSSKTMGWNELGIIVAYSIIVVAFFFVFIYYYYYLIKKKYKGYIYISYSTKDKDVADVFMSRLGSLGYRCLPEEGSFKLGDNIMERLDRDLSRSKALIVIVSSNSKGLKIINQAIKIMKKKKKKILPVVIGDIEVPQSLSGILYTEYDDNPERTLYLVLEALGESV
;
A
#
# COMPACT_ATOMS: atom_id res chain seq x y z
N MET A 1 1.70 -4.86 -29.35
CA MET A 1 1.95 -4.93 -30.81
C MET A 1 2.40 -6.32 -31.27
N ILE A 2 3.31 -7.00 -30.59
CA ILE A 2 3.82 -8.33 -30.98
C ILE A 2 2.74 -9.43 -30.95
N ILE A 3 1.83 -9.42 -29.98
CA ILE A 3 0.74 -10.43 -29.86
C ILE A 3 -0.28 -10.31 -31.01
N ALA A 4 -0.59 -9.12 -31.46
CA ALA A 4 -1.50 -8.89 -32.58
C ALA A 4 -0.93 -9.36 -33.93
N SER A 5 0.39 -9.26 -34.12
CA SER A 5 1.07 -9.76 -35.33
C SER A 5 1.14 -11.30 -35.37
N ILE A 6 1.30 -11.96 -34.22
CA ILE A 6 1.32 -13.43 -34.15
C ILE A 6 -0.09 -14.03 -34.39
N LEU A 7 -1.13 -13.41 -33.82
CA LEU A 7 -2.53 -13.77 -34.09
C LEU A 7 -2.91 -13.55 -35.57
N GLY A 8 -2.48 -12.42 -36.14
CA GLY A 8 -2.74 -12.09 -37.56
C GLY A 8 -2.05 -13.07 -38.53
N ALA A 9 -0.82 -13.49 -38.24
CA ALA A 9 -0.11 -14.47 -39.05
C ALA A 9 -0.76 -15.86 -38.98
N SER A 10 -1.26 -16.28 -37.81
CA SER A 10 -1.96 -17.55 -37.63
C SER A 10 -3.29 -17.58 -38.38
N ILE A 11 -4.03 -16.47 -38.40
CA ILE A 11 -5.31 -16.34 -39.14
C ILE A 11 -5.08 -16.30 -40.66
N ALA A 12 -4.02 -15.65 -41.13
CA ALA A 12 -3.69 -15.56 -42.55
C ALA A 12 -3.25 -16.93 -43.13
N MET A 13 -2.56 -17.77 -42.37
CA MET A 13 -2.22 -19.14 -42.77
C MET A 13 -3.46 -20.05 -42.83
N PHE A 14 -4.47 -19.80 -42.01
CA PHE A 14 -5.72 -20.57 -42.01
C PHE A 14 -6.59 -20.30 -43.25
N SER A 15 -6.48 -19.14 -43.87
CA SER A 15 -7.36 -18.69 -44.94
C SER A 15 -6.98 -19.18 -46.36
N SER A 16 -5.82 -19.81 -46.56
CA SER A 16 -5.31 -19.99 -47.93
C SER A 16 -5.16 -21.43 -48.43
N LYS A 17 -5.45 -22.46 -47.61
CA LYS A 17 -5.29 -23.88 -48.03
C LYS A 17 -6.26 -24.79 -47.27
N THR A 18 -6.78 -25.81 -47.98
CA THR A 18 -7.42 -27.00 -47.36
C THR A 18 -6.36 -27.74 -46.53
N MET A 19 -6.37 -27.47 -45.26
CA MET A 19 -5.35 -27.93 -44.30
C MET A 19 -5.57 -29.40 -43.97
N GLY A 20 -4.53 -30.21 -44.08
CA GLY A 20 -4.56 -31.61 -43.63
C GLY A 20 -4.67 -31.71 -42.10
N TRP A 21 -5.20 -32.82 -41.57
CA TRP A 21 -5.38 -33.08 -40.13
C TRP A 21 -4.08 -32.88 -39.32
N ASN A 22 -2.89 -33.15 -39.90
CA ASN A 22 -1.61 -32.94 -39.24
C ASN A 22 -1.26 -31.46 -39.03
N GLU A 23 -1.61 -30.61 -40.00
CA GLU A 23 -1.36 -29.15 -39.89
C GLU A 23 -2.31 -28.49 -38.83
N LEU A 24 -3.57 -28.98 -38.78
CA LEU A 24 -4.53 -28.57 -37.74
C LEU A 24 -4.00 -28.95 -36.36
N GLY A 25 -3.47 -30.13 -36.16
CA GLY A 25 -2.88 -30.60 -34.92
C GLY A 25 -1.72 -29.73 -34.45
N ILE A 26 -0.84 -29.30 -35.36
CA ILE A 26 0.29 -28.42 -35.07
C ILE A 26 -0.20 -27.04 -34.61
N ILE A 27 -1.21 -26.46 -35.25
CA ILE A 27 -1.75 -25.15 -34.85
C ILE A 27 -2.40 -25.22 -33.48
N VAL A 28 -3.18 -26.27 -33.20
CA VAL A 28 -3.81 -26.46 -31.89
C VAL A 28 -2.74 -26.61 -30.80
N ALA A 29 -1.71 -27.41 -31.04
CA ALA A 29 -0.60 -27.58 -30.09
C ALA A 29 0.12 -26.27 -29.83
N TYR A 30 0.40 -25.48 -30.87
CA TYR A 30 1.04 -24.18 -30.75
C TYR A 30 0.17 -23.19 -29.96
N SER A 31 -1.13 -23.17 -30.22
CA SER A 31 -2.09 -22.33 -29.50
C SER A 31 -2.12 -22.66 -28.01
N ILE A 32 -2.11 -23.93 -27.64
CA ILE A 32 -2.06 -24.39 -26.25
C ILE A 32 -0.77 -23.89 -25.57
N ILE A 33 0.38 -24.02 -26.24
CA ILE A 33 1.66 -23.56 -25.71
C ILE A 33 1.64 -22.04 -25.47
N VAL A 34 1.13 -21.25 -26.41
CA VAL A 34 1.04 -19.79 -26.27
C VAL A 34 0.12 -19.39 -25.09
N VAL A 35 -1.02 -20.06 -24.95
CA VAL A 35 -1.94 -19.84 -23.82
C VAL A 35 -1.28 -20.21 -22.49
N ALA A 36 -0.59 -21.35 -22.43
CA ALA A 36 0.14 -21.75 -21.23
C ALA A 36 1.23 -20.73 -20.84
N PHE A 37 1.99 -20.25 -21.81
CA PHE A 37 3.00 -19.19 -21.59
C PHE A 37 2.38 -17.90 -21.06
N PHE A 38 1.20 -17.53 -21.55
CA PHE A 38 0.47 -16.35 -21.10
C PHE A 38 0.02 -16.48 -19.64
N PHE A 39 -0.49 -17.65 -19.24
CA PHE A 39 -0.85 -17.93 -17.85
C PHE A 39 0.35 -17.92 -16.91
N VAL A 40 1.49 -18.52 -17.33
CA VAL A 40 2.74 -18.49 -16.56
C VAL A 40 3.23 -17.05 -16.39
N PHE A 41 3.16 -16.23 -17.43
CA PHE A 41 3.55 -14.82 -17.38
C PHE A 41 2.66 -14.02 -16.43
N ILE A 42 1.34 -14.20 -16.49
CA ILE A 42 0.38 -13.55 -15.57
C ILE A 42 0.65 -13.99 -14.13
N TYR A 43 0.85 -15.30 -13.90
CA TYR A 43 1.16 -15.83 -12.57
C TYR A 43 2.45 -15.23 -12.02
N TYR A 44 3.51 -15.18 -12.82
CA TYR A 44 4.79 -14.59 -12.43
C TYR A 44 4.68 -13.08 -12.14
N TYR A 45 3.96 -12.35 -12.98
CA TYR A 45 3.68 -10.93 -12.78
C TYR A 45 2.88 -10.69 -11.48
N TYR A 46 1.84 -11.48 -11.25
CA TYR A 46 1.07 -11.44 -10.00
C TYR A 46 1.93 -11.79 -8.78
N TYR A 47 2.79 -12.77 -8.89
CA TYR A 47 3.72 -13.16 -7.82
C TYR A 47 4.70 -12.03 -7.47
N LEU A 48 5.27 -11.34 -8.47
CA LEU A 48 6.15 -10.20 -8.25
C LEU A 48 5.44 -9.04 -7.55
N ILE A 49 4.20 -8.72 -7.96
CA ILE A 49 3.40 -7.67 -7.32
C ILE A 49 3.07 -8.05 -5.88
N LYS A 50 2.63 -9.29 -5.64
CA LYS A 50 2.29 -9.76 -4.30
C LYS A 50 3.49 -9.77 -3.36
N LYS A 51 4.67 -10.14 -3.85
CA LYS A 51 5.91 -10.13 -3.06
C LYS A 51 6.30 -8.72 -2.61
N LYS A 52 5.97 -7.70 -3.39
CA LYS A 52 6.26 -6.30 -3.05
C LYS A 52 5.26 -5.69 -2.06
N TYR A 53 4.03 -6.23 -1.98
CA TYR A 53 2.98 -5.66 -1.12
C TYR A 53 3.12 -6.14 0.33
N LYS A 54 3.42 -5.21 1.23
CA LYS A 54 3.64 -5.48 2.65
C LYS A 54 2.42 -5.21 3.55
N GLY A 55 1.42 -4.54 3.05
CA GLY A 55 0.19 -4.23 3.78
C GLY A 55 -0.10 -2.74 3.91
N TYR A 56 -1.09 -2.41 4.74
CA TYR A 56 -1.52 -1.04 4.97
C TYR A 56 -0.92 -0.46 6.25
N ILE A 57 -0.52 0.80 6.21
CA ILE A 57 -0.16 1.63 7.37
C ILE A 57 -1.10 2.83 7.38
N TYR A 58 -1.73 3.11 8.51
CA TYR A 58 -2.51 4.32 8.67
C TYR A 58 -1.62 5.44 9.20
N ILE A 59 -1.65 6.61 8.56
CA ILE A 59 -0.92 7.80 9.01
C ILE A 59 -1.95 8.84 9.42
N SER A 60 -1.94 9.20 10.69
CA SER A 60 -2.84 10.21 11.26
C SER A 60 -2.04 11.47 11.54
N TYR A 61 -2.44 12.57 10.92
CA TYR A 61 -1.73 13.85 10.99
C TYR A 61 -2.70 15.04 10.89
N SER A 62 -2.23 16.21 11.27
CA SER A 62 -2.92 17.48 10.98
C SER A 62 -2.64 17.90 9.53
N THR A 63 -3.62 18.49 8.86
CA THR A 63 -3.44 18.99 7.48
C THR A 63 -2.27 19.97 7.34
N LYS A 64 -1.88 20.66 8.41
CA LYS A 64 -0.71 21.54 8.43
C LYS A 64 0.62 20.80 8.49
N ASP A 65 0.62 19.53 8.85
CA ASP A 65 1.81 18.67 8.95
C ASP A 65 1.89 17.70 7.74
N LYS A 66 1.20 18.07 6.65
CA LYS A 66 1.13 17.23 5.44
C LYS A 66 2.51 16.94 4.87
N ASP A 67 3.40 17.92 4.85
CA ASP A 67 4.75 17.75 4.28
C ASP A 67 5.53 16.63 4.97
N VAL A 68 5.45 16.56 6.30
CA VAL A 68 6.05 15.47 7.07
C VAL A 68 5.37 14.13 6.76
N ALA A 69 4.03 14.12 6.70
CA ALA A 69 3.29 12.90 6.37
C ALA A 69 3.65 12.37 4.98
N ASP A 70 3.82 13.25 3.99
CA ASP A 70 4.19 12.90 2.63
C ASP A 70 5.57 12.24 2.54
N VAL A 71 6.54 12.67 3.37
CA VAL A 71 7.85 12.00 3.50
C VAL A 71 7.68 10.55 3.94
N PHE A 72 6.90 10.31 5.00
CA PHE A 72 6.60 8.94 5.46
C PHE A 72 5.85 8.12 4.41
N MET A 73 4.83 8.70 3.77
CA MET A 73 4.04 8.02 2.73
C MET A 73 4.90 7.60 1.55
N SER A 74 5.77 8.49 1.07
CA SER A 74 6.68 8.23 -0.05
C SER A 74 7.64 7.07 0.26
N ARG A 75 8.28 7.12 1.42
CA ARG A 75 9.25 6.09 1.83
C ARG A 75 8.62 4.75 2.13
N LEU A 76 7.52 4.72 2.86
CA LEU A 76 6.76 3.49 3.11
C LEU A 76 6.23 2.90 1.80
N GLY A 77 5.79 3.75 0.87
CA GLY A 77 5.35 3.34 -0.45
C GLY A 77 6.45 2.65 -1.26
N SER A 78 7.67 3.19 -1.24
CA SER A 78 8.84 2.58 -1.92
C SER A 78 9.20 1.21 -1.35
N LEU A 79 8.90 0.96 -0.07
CA LEU A 79 9.11 -0.32 0.61
C LEU A 79 7.96 -1.32 0.42
N GLY A 80 6.89 -0.93 -0.27
CA GLY A 80 5.75 -1.80 -0.58
C GLY A 80 4.58 -1.70 0.38
N TYR A 81 4.56 -0.72 1.30
CA TYR A 81 3.39 -0.41 2.10
C TYR A 81 2.43 0.50 1.35
N ARG A 82 1.14 0.36 1.62
CA ARG A 82 0.11 1.33 1.21
C ARG A 82 -0.28 2.17 2.41
N CYS A 83 -0.18 3.48 2.27
CA CYS A 83 -0.56 4.42 3.32
C CYS A 83 -2.05 4.75 3.23
N LEU A 84 -2.72 4.83 4.39
CA LEU A 84 -4.12 5.22 4.55
C LEU A 84 -4.19 6.47 5.44
N PRO A 85 -5.18 7.35 5.23
CA PRO A 85 -6.17 7.31 4.16
C PRO A 85 -5.53 7.62 2.80
N GLU A 86 -6.02 6.97 1.75
CA GLU A 86 -5.61 7.31 0.38
C GLU A 86 -6.13 8.71 0.03
N GLU A 87 -5.29 9.53 -0.61
CA GLU A 87 -5.63 10.89 -0.99
C GLU A 87 -6.87 10.91 -1.90
N GLY A 88 -7.81 11.84 -1.64
CA GLY A 88 -9.07 11.91 -2.39
C GLY A 88 -10.07 10.78 -2.12
N SER A 89 -9.78 9.89 -1.20
CA SER A 89 -10.64 8.74 -0.90
C SER A 89 -11.89 9.09 -0.11
N PHE A 90 -11.95 10.26 0.54
CA PHE A 90 -13.15 10.75 1.24
C PHE A 90 -14.14 11.35 0.25
N LYS A 91 -15.38 10.88 0.30
CA LYS A 91 -16.47 11.40 -0.52
C LYS A 91 -17.45 12.20 0.33
N LEU A 92 -18.09 13.18 -0.28
CA LEU A 92 -19.17 13.91 0.39
C LEU A 92 -20.27 12.92 0.82
N GLY A 93 -20.65 12.98 2.11
CA GLY A 93 -21.63 12.06 2.69
C GLY A 93 -21.05 10.82 3.37
N ASP A 94 -19.73 10.59 3.27
CA ASP A 94 -19.11 9.47 3.97
C ASP A 94 -19.21 9.60 5.49
N ASN A 95 -19.51 8.51 6.17
CA ASN A 95 -19.38 8.42 7.62
C ASN A 95 -17.90 8.29 8.00
N ILE A 96 -17.32 9.39 8.45
CA ILE A 96 -15.89 9.47 8.79
C ILE A 96 -15.49 8.42 9.84
N MET A 97 -16.34 8.13 10.83
CA MET A 97 -16.01 7.19 11.90
C MET A 97 -16.02 5.75 11.44
N GLU A 98 -16.98 5.35 10.62
CA GLU A 98 -17.03 4.01 10.04
C GLU A 98 -15.84 3.77 9.12
N ARG A 99 -15.50 4.78 8.34
CA ARG A 99 -14.36 4.69 7.45
C ARG A 99 -13.05 4.60 8.24
N LEU A 100 -12.87 5.43 9.26
CA LEU A 100 -11.72 5.38 10.15
C LEU A 100 -11.55 3.99 10.77
N ASP A 101 -12.62 3.40 11.30
CA ASP A 101 -12.57 2.05 11.89
C ASP A 101 -12.21 0.99 10.86
N ARG A 102 -12.77 1.07 9.65
CA ARG A 102 -12.47 0.16 8.54
C ARG A 102 -11.00 0.23 8.12
N ASP A 103 -10.49 1.43 7.92
CA ASP A 103 -9.12 1.64 7.47
C ASP A 103 -8.09 1.23 8.53
N LEU A 104 -8.34 1.57 9.80
CA LEU A 104 -7.53 1.12 10.93
C LEU A 104 -7.60 -0.41 11.12
N SER A 105 -8.76 -1.02 10.84
CA SER A 105 -8.89 -2.49 10.90
C SER A 105 -8.03 -3.20 9.86
N ARG A 106 -7.85 -2.62 8.69
CA ARG A 106 -7.00 -3.14 7.61
C ARG A 106 -5.52 -2.87 7.83
N SER A 107 -5.19 -1.83 8.60
CA SER A 107 -3.81 -1.39 8.81
C SER A 107 -3.06 -2.30 9.79
N LYS A 108 -1.78 -2.53 9.54
CA LYS A 108 -0.87 -3.24 10.45
C LYS A 108 -0.47 -2.38 11.65
N ALA A 109 -0.30 -1.09 11.41
CA ALA A 109 0.11 -0.12 12.41
C ALA A 109 -0.51 1.26 12.12
N LEU A 110 -0.50 2.12 13.12
CA LEU A 110 -0.86 3.52 13.06
C LEU A 110 0.38 4.36 13.36
N ILE A 111 0.78 5.20 12.42
CA ILE A 111 1.73 6.29 12.66
C ILE A 111 0.91 7.51 13.04
N VAL A 112 1.22 8.12 14.18
CA VAL A 112 0.56 9.33 14.65
C VAL A 112 1.57 10.46 14.65
N ILE A 113 1.39 11.45 13.78
CA ILE A 113 2.18 12.68 13.79
C ILE A 113 1.55 13.63 14.79
N VAL A 114 2.30 13.90 15.85
CA VAL A 114 1.89 14.74 16.96
C VAL A 114 2.67 16.05 16.91
N SER A 115 1.97 17.16 16.72
CA SER A 115 2.53 18.50 16.66
C SER A 115 1.65 19.50 17.41
N SER A 116 2.08 20.74 17.50
CA SER A 116 1.23 21.82 17.99
C SER A 116 -0.08 21.95 17.18
N ASN A 117 -0.05 21.58 15.88
CA ASN A 117 -1.19 21.61 14.99
C ASN A 117 -2.18 20.45 15.21
N SER A 118 -1.73 19.36 15.80
CA SER A 118 -2.55 18.16 16.06
C SER A 118 -3.27 18.21 17.41
N LYS A 119 -2.94 19.20 18.25
CA LYS A 119 -3.50 19.35 19.59
C LYS A 119 -5.03 19.51 19.53
N GLY A 120 -5.74 18.65 20.25
CA GLY A 120 -7.21 18.70 20.34
C GLY A 120 -7.96 18.08 19.14
N LEU A 121 -7.30 17.53 18.14
CA LEU A 121 -7.97 16.88 17.01
C LEU A 121 -8.66 15.58 17.44
N LYS A 122 -10.00 15.61 17.47
CA LYS A 122 -10.83 14.47 17.89
C LYS A 122 -10.54 13.20 17.08
N ILE A 123 -10.27 13.34 15.78
CA ILE A 123 -10.05 12.21 14.88
C ILE A 123 -8.75 11.44 15.22
N ILE A 124 -7.69 12.14 15.62
CA ILE A 124 -6.42 11.53 16.05
C ILE A 124 -6.66 10.73 17.33
N ASN A 125 -7.33 11.31 18.31
CA ASN A 125 -7.64 10.61 19.56
C ASN A 125 -8.53 9.38 19.35
N GLN A 126 -9.48 9.44 18.42
CA GLN A 126 -10.31 8.30 18.05
C GLN A 126 -9.49 7.20 17.36
N ALA A 127 -8.58 7.55 16.45
CA ALA A 127 -7.68 6.60 15.81
C ALA A 127 -6.84 5.84 16.85
N ILE A 128 -6.24 6.56 17.81
CA ILE A 128 -5.47 5.97 18.92
C ILE A 128 -6.35 5.02 19.74
N LYS A 129 -7.56 5.45 20.12
CA LYS A 129 -8.49 4.62 20.90
C LYS A 129 -8.87 3.32 20.18
N ILE A 130 -9.17 3.41 18.89
CA ILE A 130 -9.51 2.23 18.07
C ILE A 130 -8.32 1.27 18.00
N MET A 131 -7.11 1.77 17.76
CA MET A 131 -5.91 0.94 17.66
C MET A 131 -5.54 0.27 18.98
N LYS A 132 -5.67 0.99 20.11
CA LYS A 132 -5.51 0.41 21.44
C LYS A 132 -6.52 -0.72 21.68
N LYS A 133 -7.80 -0.51 21.35
CA LYS A 133 -8.84 -1.55 21.47
C LYS A 133 -8.52 -2.79 20.62
N LYS A 134 -7.97 -2.59 19.43
CA LYS A 134 -7.58 -3.66 18.50
C LYS A 134 -6.20 -4.27 18.81
N LYS A 135 -5.50 -3.80 19.86
CA LYS A 135 -4.15 -4.24 20.26
C LYS A 135 -3.14 -4.18 19.12
N LYS A 136 -3.25 -3.19 18.27
CA LYS A 136 -2.34 -2.95 17.14
C LYS A 136 -1.25 -1.96 17.49
N LYS A 137 -0.14 -1.98 16.75
CA LYS A 137 0.99 -1.07 16.95
C LYS A 137 0.59 0.37 16.71
N ILE A 138 1.02 1.25 17.61
CA ILE A 138 0.89 2.71 17.50
C ILE A 138 2.30 3.26 17.59
N LEU A 139 2.70 4.04 16.59
CA LEU A 139 4.02 4.61 16.42
C LEU A 139 3.92 6.14 16.43
N PRO A 140 4.03 6.79 17.59
CA PRO A 140 3.95 8.24 17.67
C PRO A 140 5.25 8.87 17.18
N VAL A 141 5.10 9.89 16.36
CA VAL A 141 6.18 10.76 15.86
C VAL A 141 5.86 12.18 16.32
N VAL A 142 6.69 12.73 17.18
CA VAL A 142 6.48 14.05 17.81
C VAL A 142 7.30 15.09 17.07
N ILE A 143 6.66 16.20 16.71
CA ILE A 143 7.30 17.34 16.03
C ILE A 143 7.36 18.51 16.99
N GLY A 144 8.59 18.94 17.28
CA GLY A 144 8.87 20.06 18.17
C GLY A 144 8.70 19.72 19.66
N ASP A 145 8.98 20.70 20.50
CA ASP A 145 8.87 20.57 21.96
C ASP A 145 7.39 20.76 22.39
N ILE A 146 6.69 19.64 22.45
CA ILE A 146 5.26 19.63 22.82
C ILE A 146 4.98 18.52 23.84
N GLU A 147 4.03 18.79 24.71
CA GLU A 147 3.52 17.76 25.61
C GLU A 147 2.76 16.67 24.85
N VAL A 148 3.23 15.42 25.02
CA VAL A 148 2.61 14.26 24.37
C VAL A 148 1.21 14.04 24.95
N PRO A 149 0.17 13.87 24.10
CA PRO A 149 -1.20 13.68 24.56
C PRO A 149 -1.34 12.49 25.51
N GLN A 150 -2.15 12.61 26.54
CA GLN A 150 -2.41 11.55 27.51
C GLN A 150 -2.92 10.25 26.86
N SER A 151 -3.59 10.36 25.69
CA SER A 151 -4.02 9.21 24.91
C SER A 151 -2.85 8.32 24.42
N LEU A 152 -1.62 8.84 24.38
CA LEU A 152 -0.38 8.12 24.02
C LEU A 152 0.47 7.74 25.25
N SER A 153 0.00 8.03 26.46
CA SER A 153 0.72 7.65 27.69
C SER A 153 1.07 6.16 27.70
N GLY A 154 2.31 5.86 28.07
CA GLY A 154 2.85 4.49 28.12
C GLY A 154 3.24 3.91 26.75
N ILE A 155 3.21 4.69 25.69
CA ILE A 155 3.70 4.30 24.35
C ILE A 155 4.99 5.06 24.08
N LEU A 156 6.05 4.33 23.73
CA LEU A 156 7.30 4.95 23.27
C LEU A 156 7.06 5.72 21.99
N TYR A 157 7.64 6.90 21.89
CA TYR A 157 7.55 7.77 20.72
C TYR A 157 8.95 8.11 20.21
N THR A 158 9.04 8.60 19.01
CA THR A 158 10.26 9.21 18.46
C THR A 158 10.01 10.67 18.16
N GLU A 159 11.05 11.47 18.30
CA GLU A 159 11.03 12.87 17.89
C GLU A 159 11.39 12.99 16.42
N TYR A 160 10.68 13.84 15.71
CA TYR A 160 11.02 14.22 14.35
C TYR A 160 11.96 15.41 14.43
N ASP A 161 13.22 15.12 14.20
CA ASP A 161 14.30 16.11 14.12
C ASP A 161 14.58 16.50 12.66
N ASP A 162 15.62 17.30 12.46
CA ASP A 162 16.06 17.72 11.12
C ASP A 162 16.58 16.54 10.26
N ASN A 163 16.64 15.33 10.81
CA ASN A 163 17.01 14.11 10.09
C ASN A 163 15.83 13.15 9.92
N PRO A 164 15.01 13.33 8.88
CA PRO A 164 13.84 12.47 8.59
C PRO A 164 14.20 10.99 8.45
N GLU A 165 15.41 10.68 7.96
CA GLU A 165 15.86 9.30 7.73
C GLU A 165 16.03 8.54 9.05
N ARG A 166 16.50 9.20 10.10
CA ARG A 166 16.65 8.60 11.44
C ARG A 166 15.27 8.22 12.01
N THR A 167 14.34 9.15 11.97
CA THR A 167 12.97 8.90 12.46
C THR A 167 12.30 7.79 11.67
N LEU A 168 12.46 7.77 10.35
CA LEU A 168 11.95 6.72 9.48
C LEU A 168 12.58 5.37 9.82
N TYR A 169 13.91 5.32 10.06
CA TYR A 169 14.60 4.10 10.46
C TYR A 169 13.96 3.49 11.71
N LEU A 170 13.74 4.29 12.75
CA LEU A 170 13.11 3.84 14.00
C LEU A 170 11.67 3.33 13.78
N VAL A 171 10.90 3.99 12.92
CA VAL A 171 9.56 3.55 12.54
C VAL A 171 9.60 2.22 11.80
N LEU A 172 10.55 2.03 10.89
CA LEU A 172 10.71 0.79 10.13
C LEU A 172 11.16 -0.37 11.02
N GLU A 173 12.11 -0.14 11.90
CA GLU A 173 12.53 -1.10 12.91
C GLU A 173 11.34 -1.53 13.79
N ALA A 174 10.54 -0.58 14.25
CA ALA A 174 9.31 -0.86 15.01
C ALA A 174 8.28 -1.66 14.19
N LEU A 175 8.25 -1.53 12.86
CA LEU A 175 7.42 -2.35 11.98
C LEU A 175 7.97 -3.75 11.75
N GLY A 176 9.21 -4.03 12.18
CA GLY A 176 9.90 -5.30 12.00
C GLY A 176 10.58 -5.44 10.64
N GLU A 177 10.91 -4.31 10.02
CA GLU A 177 11.72 -4.29 8.80
C GLU A 177 13.20 -4.30 9.18
N SER A 178 13.97 -5.18 8.56
CA SER A 178 15.43 -5.09 8.57
C SER A 178 15.85 -4.01 7.57
N VAL A 179 16.39 -2.93 8.05
CA VAL A 179 16.86 -1.79 7.27
C VAL A 179 18.36 -1.89 7.06
#